data_6881b9b43faf878ca838d9e34b3c5f84
#
_entry.id   6881b9b43faf878ca838d9e34b3c5f84
#
_cell.length_a   1.000
_cell.length_b   1.000
_cell.length_c   1.000
_cell.angle_alpha   90.00
_cell.angle_beta   90.00
_cell.angle_gamma   90.00
#
_symmetry.space_group_name_H-M   'P 1'
#
loop_
_entity.id
_entity.type
_entity.pdbx_description
1 polymer ?
#
loop_
_entity_poly.entity_id
_entity_poly.type
_entity_poly.pdbx_seq_one_letter_code
_entity_poly.pdbx_strand_id
1 'polypeptide(L)'
;MGDPRLQHIAENFDSMKRDINDTFRFHCTQCGKCCINREDILMSPQDVFKAAQALQMTPHDFVQLYCECYLGSSSRMPIVRLQPRGSIKRCPLLKDRKCMIHDAKPAVCAMFPLGRAIRIDKEDAEKDELPPMKVEYIINPIDCGDFSETHTVRDWLESFGIPLEDEYFLKWQKTISMLSPRIQKLEKKLDDNLMDKIISVMYIKLYLDYDLGIDFYPQFVKNADGCVEMLKMILAMPNEEAV
;
A
#
# COMPACT_ATOMS: atom_id res chain seq x y z
N MET A 1 20.52 1.56 3.33
CA MET A 1 20.26 0.55 4.39
C MET A 1 18.80 0.20 4.31
N GLY A 2 18.43 -1.08 4.21
CA GLY A 2 17.03 -1.50 4.19
C GLY A 2 16.35 -1.25 5.54
N ASP A 3 15.03 -1.15 5.54
CA ASP A 3 14.23 -1.04 6.77
C ASP A 3 14.47 -2.29 7.65
N PRO A 4 14.92 -2.14 8.91
CA PRO A 4 15.22 -3.28 9.80
C PRO A 4 14.02 -4.22 10.01
N ARG A 5 12.79 -3.72 9.88
CA ARG A 5 11.57 -4.52 10.00
C ARG A 5 11.34 -5.39 8.77
N LEU A 6 11.58 -4.85 7.57
CA LEU A 6 11.49 -5.65 6.34
C LEU A 6 12.56 -6.74 6.33
N GLN A 7 13.75 -6.44 6.83
CA GLN A 7 14.80 -7.44 7.00
C GLN A 7 14.38 -8.51 8.01
N HIS A 8 13.86 -8.12 9.18
CA HIS A 8 13.36 -9.06 10.19
C HIS A 8 12.24 -9.96 9.64
N ILE A 9 11.29 -9.39 8.90
CA ILE A 9 10.21 -10.15 8.24
C ILE A 9 10.81 -11.14 7.23
N ALA A 10 11.74 -10.69 6.40
CA ALA A 10 12.36 -11.55 5.40
C ALA A 10 13.13 -12.75 6.02
N GLU A 11 13.84 -12.49 7.10
CA GLU A 11 14.63 -13.51 7.83
C GLU A 11 13.74 -14.51 8.60
N ASN A 12 12.56 -14.07 9.06
CA ASN A 12 11.67 -14.87 9.93
C ASN A 12 10.34 -15.24 9.27
N PHE A 13 10.19 -15.00 7.98
CA PHE A 13 8.93 -15.11 7.26
C PHE A 13 8.19 -16.44 7.52
N ASP A 14 8.90 -17.55 7.37
CA ASP A 14 8.30 -18.89 7.50
C ASP A 14 7.82 -19.18 8.93
N SER A 15 8.48 -18.65 9.96
CA SER A 15 8.06 -18.80 11.36
C SER A 15 6.88 -17.89 11.72
N MET A 16 6.75 -16.74 11.03
CA MET A 16 5.67 -15.78 11.21
C MET A 16 4.43 -16.15 10.43
N LYS A 17 4.54 -17.03 9.45
CA LYS A 17 3.44 -17.43 8.56
C LYS A 17 2.26 -18.04 9.32
N ARG A 18 1.05 -17.71 8.86
CA ARG A 18 -0.22 -18.22 9.41
C ARG A 18 -1.15 -18.64 8.28
N ASP A 19 -1.83 -19.76 8.48
CA ASP A 19 -2.94 -20.16 7.63
C ASP A 19 -4.22 -19.43 8.04
N ILE A 20 -5.19 -19.37 7.15
CA ILE A 20 -6.45 -18.62 7.35
C ILE A 20 -7.27 -19.14 8.55
N ASN A 21 -7.07 -20.39 8.95
CA ASN A 21 -7.74 -21.00 10.10
C ASN A 21 -6.87 -21.02 11.37
N ASP A 22 -5.61 -20.55 11.29
CA ASP A 22 -4.77 -20.45 12.47
C ASP A 22 -5.32 -19.41 13.43
N THR A 23 -5.18 -19.69 14.73
CA THR A 23 -5.65 -18.81 15.78
C THR A 23 -4.51 -17.94 16.34
N PHE A 24 -4.87 -16.73 16.76
CA PHE A 24 -4.00 -15.85 17.53
C PHE A 24 -4.81 -15.11 18.60
N ARG A 25 -4.14 -14.59 19.61
CA ARG A 25 -4.79 -13.82 20.68
C ARG A 25 -4.43 -12.34 20.55
N PHE A 26 -5.44 -11.49 20.45
CA PHE A 26 -5.29 -10.05 20.42
C PHE A 26 -6.65 -9.37 20.63
N HIS A 27 -6.68 -8.33 21.46
CA HIS A 27 -7.80 -7.43 21.60
C HIS A 27 -7.32 -5.98 21.49
N CYS A 28 -7.90 -5.22 20.57
CA CYS A 28 -7.55 -3.82 20.36
C CYS A 28 -8.21 -2.91 21.42
N THR A 29 -7.49 -2.54 22.46
CA THR A 29 -7.98 -1.61 23.51
C THR A 29 -7.98 -0.15 23.07
N GLN A 30 -7.72 0.16 21.80
CA GLN A 30 -7.59 1.54 21.28
C GLN A 30 -6.58 2.39 22.08
N CYS A 31 -5.54 1.78 22.64
CA CYS A 31 -4.54 2.44 23.48
C CYS A 31 -3.69 3.49 22.74
N GLY A 32 -3.72 3.51 21.41
CA GLY A 32 -2.97 4.45 20.57
C GLY A 32 -1.48 4.13 20.45
N LYS A 33 -0.94 3.06 21.05
CA LYS A 33 0.48 2.70 20.93
C LYS A 33 0.90 2.44 19.48
N CYS A 34 0.07 1.72 18.72
CA CYS A 34 0.31 1.48 17.30
C CYS A 34 0.25 2.73 16.42
N CYS A 35 -0.13 3.89 16.98
CA CYS A 35 -0.17 5.20 16.32
C CYS A 35 1.00 6.11 16.71
N ILE A 36 1.97 5.61 17.48
CA ILE A 36 3.15 6.34 17.94
C ILE A 36 4.41 5.62 17.44
N ASN A 37 5.46 6.38 17.14
CA ASN A 37 6.70 5.88 16.53
C ASN A 37 6.47 5.07 15.23
N ARG A 38 5.49 5.50 14.43
CA ARG A 38 5.16 4.85 13.16
C ARG A 38 5.53 5.77 11.99
N GLU A 39 6.49 5.31 11.20
CA GLU A 39 6.93 5.98 9.97
C GLU A 39 6.62 5.14 8.72
N ASP A 40 5.89 4.07 8.90
CA ASP A 40 5.73 2.98 7.95
C ASP A 40 4.29 2.73 7.51
N ILE A 41 3.37 3.66 7.79
CA ILE A 41 1.98 3.50 7.36
C ILE A 41 1.87 3.95 5.91
N LEU A 42 2.17 3.02 5.01
CA LEU A 42 2.00 3.21 3.58
C LEU A 42 0.51 3.16 3.24
N MET A 43 0.09 4.11 2.42
CA MET A 43 -1.28 4.23 1.93
C MET A 43 -1.35 3.65 0.52
N SER A 44 -2.18 2.65 0.33
CA SER A 44 -2.54 2.23 -1.03
C SER A 44 -3.52 3.23 -1.66
N PRO A 45 -3.73 3.20 -2.99
CA PRO A 45 -4.78 4.00 -3.63
C PRO A 45 -6.16 3.86 -2.97
N GLN A 46 -6.55 2.64 -2.59
CA GLN A 46 -7.82 2.39 -1.89
C GLN A 46 -7.85 3.00 -0.49
N ASP A 47 -6.73 2.97 0.22
CA ASP A 47 -6.64 3.58 1.55
C ASP A 47 -6.81 5.09 1.49
N VAL A 48 -6.21 5.74 0.49
CA VAL A 48 -6.38 7.18 0.24
C VAL A 48 -7.83 7.50 -0.09
N PHE A 49 -8.45 6.73 -0.99
CA PHE A 49 -9.85 6.90 -1.36
C PHE A 49 -10.79 6.78 -0.15
N LYS A 50 -10.69 5.68 0.61
CA LYS A 50 -11.53 5.45 1.79
C LYS A 50 -11.33 6.50 2.88
N ALA A 51 -10.08 6.90 3.12
CA ALA A 51 -9.77 7.93 4.12
C ALA A 51 -10.32 9.31 3.71
N ALA A 52 -10.16 9.70 2.44
CA ALA A 52 -10.71 10.93 1.90
C ALA A 52 -12.24 10.95 1.98
N GLN A 53 -12.91 9.85 1.62
CA GLN A 53 -14.36 9.70 1.73
C GLN A 53 -14.84 9.81 3.19
N ALA A 54 -14.17 9.13 4.13
CA ALA A 54 -14.52 9.17 5.54
C ALA A 54 -14.36 10.57 6.16
N LEU A 55 -13.40 11.36 5.69
CA LEU A 55 -13.18 12.74 6.13
C LEU A 55 -13.91 13.78 5.28
N GLN A 56 -14.71 13.36 4.28
CA GLN A 56 -15.48 14.24 3.38
C GLN A 56 -14.60 15.29 2.69
N MET A 57 -13.44 14.90 2.21
CA MET A 57 -12.50 15.76 1.49
C MET A 57 -12.01 15.08 0.20
N THR A 58 -11.39 15.83 -0.70
CA THR A 58 -10.82 15.25 -1.91
C THR A 58 -9.58 14.36 -1.58
N PRO A 59 -9.23 13.36 -2.42
CA PRO A 59 -7.98 12.61 -2.26
C PRO A 59 -6.76 13.53 -2.21
N HIS A 60 -6.77 14.60 -3.02
CA HIS A 60 -5.71 15.60 -3.03
C HIS A 60 -5.55 16.30 -1.67
N ASP A 61 -6.66 16.80 -1.10
CA ASP A 61 -6.64 17.49 0.20
C ASP A 61 -6.22 16.55 1.32
N PHE A 62 -6.71 15.29 1.28
CA PHE A 62 -6.30 14.28 2.24
C PHE A 62 -4.78 14.05 2.21
N VAL A 63 -4.22 13.83 1.02
CA VAL A 63 -2.77 13.60 0.89
C VAL A 63 -1.99 14.84 1.31
N GLN A 64 -2.41 16.03 0.90
CA GLN A 64 -1.74 17.28 1.27
C GLN A 64 -1.73 17.53 2.78
N LEU A 65 -2.80 17.19 3.49
CA LEU A 65 -2.93 17.45 4.93
C LEU A 65 -2.32 16.38 5.83
N TYR A 66 -2.33 15.12 5.41
CA TYR A 66 -2.03 14.00 6.29
C TYR A 66 -0.88 13.10 5.80
N CYS A 67 -0.45 13.25 4.55
CA CYS A 67 0.53 12.37 3.97
C CYS A 67 1.78 13.11 3.49
N GLU A 68 2.80 12.35 3.22
CA GLU A 68 3.94 12.75 2.41
C GLU A 68 4.11 11.77 1.25
N CYS A 69 4.67 12.28 0.15
CA CYS A 69 4.90 11.52 -1.06
C CYS A 69 6.38 11.51 -1.38
N TYR A 70 6.89 10.35 -1.76
CA TYR A 70 8.29 10.20 -2.17
C TYR A 70 8.41 9.07 -3.18
N LEU A 71 9.55 9.03 -3.87
CA LEU A 71 9.87 7.98 -4.82
C LEU A 71 10.52 6.79 -4.10
N GLY A 72 9.93 5.61 -4.23
CA GLY A 72 10.46 4.40 -3.62
C GLY A 72 11.85 4.06 -4.15
N SER A 73 12.82 3.82 -3.27
CA SER A 73 14.22 3.60 -3.67
C SER A 73 14.40 2.38 -4.58
N SER A 74 13.67 1.29 -4.31
CA SER A 74 13.75 0.05 -5.09
C SER A 74 12.68 -0.04 -6.17
N SER A 75 11.44 0.34 -5.86
CA SER A 75 10.32 0.24 -6.81
C SER A 75 10.33 1.35 -7.86
N ARG A 76 10.93 2.49 -7.55
CA ARG A 76 10.85 3.73 -8.32
C ARG A 76 9.42 4.22 -8.56
N MET A 77 8.46 3.69 -7.80
CA MET A 77 7.06 4.10 -7.81
C MET A 77 6.83 5.28 -6.86
N PRO A 78 5.86 6.16 -7.14
CA PRO A 78 5.38 7.11 -6.14
C PRO A 78 4.78 6.34 -4.95
N ILE A 79 5.23 6.69 -3.76
CA ILE A 79 4.76 6.12 -2.50
C ILE A 79 4.09 7.23 -1.69
N VAL A 80 2.90 6.94 -1.20
CA VAL A 80 2.17 7.79 -0.25
C VAL A 80 2.23 7.13 1.12
N ARG A 81 2.61 7.89 2.14
CA ARG A 81 2.55 7.42 3.54
C ARG A 81 1.97 8.50 4.45
N LEU A 82 1.38 8.09 5.56
CA LEU A 82 0.97 9.05 6.59
C LEU A 82 2.20 9.77 7.13
N GLN A 83 2.13 11.11 7.19
CA GLN A 83 3.23 11.95 7.67
C GLN A 83 3.25 12.02 9.20
N PRO A 84 4.23 11.41 9.89
CA PRO A 84 4.29 11.41 11.34
C PRO A 84 4.49 12.82 11.90
N ARG A 85 3.84 13.13 13.04
CA ARG A 85 3.88 14.45 13.65
C ARG A 85 4.60 14.47 14.99
N GLY A 86 5.41 15.49 15.18
CA GLY A 86 6.13 15.79 16.43
C GLY A 86 7.25 14.79 16.76
N SER A 87 7.90 14.99 17.91
CA SER A 87 9.05 14.20 18.35
C SER A 87 8.74 12.72 18.60
N ILE A 88 7.49 12.40 18.96
CA ILE A 88 7.04 11.02 19.18
C ILE A 88 6.51 10.37 17.90
N LYS A 89 6.67 11.02 16.75
CA LYS A 89 6.24 10.51 15.44
C LYS A 89 4.81 9.97 15.46
N ARG A 90 3.89 10.80 15.97
CA ARG A 90 2.48 10.45 16.13
C ARG A 90 1.80 10.42 14.77
N CYS A 91 0.94 9.41 14.55
CA CYS A 91 0.04 9.36 13.39
C CYS A 91 -0.79 10.65 13.28
N PRO A 92 -0.85 11.31 12.10
CA PRO A 92 -1.57 12.56 11.92
C PRO A 92 -3.10 12.42 12.11
N LEU A 93 -3.61 11.20 11.99
CA LEU A 93 -5.04 10.85 12.15
C LEU A 93 -5.41 10.47 13.59
N LEU A 94 -4.45 10.53 14.55
CA LEU A 94 -4.73 10.28 15.96
C LEU A 94 -5.18 11.58 16.62
N LYS A 95 -6.46 11.67 16.99
CA LYS A 95 -7.06 12.79 17.74
C LYS A 95 -7.69 12.24 19.02
N ASP A 96 -7.43 12.89 20.14
CA ASP A 96 -7.98 12.52 21.45
C ASP A 96 -7.83 11.01 21.77
N ARG A 97 -6.67 10.44 21.45
CA ARG A 97 -6.32 9.02 21.58
C ARG A 97 -7.16 8.06 20.73
N LYS A 98 -7.92 8.56 19.76
CA LYS A 98 -8.74 7.76 18.85
C LYS A 98 -8.34 8.03 17.40
N CYS A 99 -8.45 7.02 16.57
CA CYS A 99 -8.28 7.16 15.12
C CYS A 99 -9.46 7.90 14.52
N MET A 100 -9.22 9.00 13.80
CA MET A 100 -10.27 9.79 13.14
C MET A 100 -11.01 9.02 12.04
N ILE A 101 -10.35 8.02 11.48
CA ILE A 101 -10.90 7.16 10.40
C ILE A 101 -10.95 5.71 10.87
N HIS A 102 -11.43 5.44 12.10
CA HIS A 102 -11.38 4.09 12.69
C HIS A 102 -12.04 3.03 11.80
N ASP A 103 -13.17 3.35 11.20
CA ASP A 103 -13.94 2.43 10.33
C ASP A 103 -13.44 2.40 8.87
N ALA A 104 -12.54 3.30 8.52
CA ALA A 104 -11.88 3.40 7.22
C ALA A 104 -10.35 3.35 7.35
N LYS A 105 -9.84 2.61 8.35
CA LYS A 105 -8.39 2.47 8.58
C LYS A 105 -7.69 1.97 7.33
N PRO A 106 -6.44 2.45 7.08
CA PRO A 106 -5.57 1.80 6.10
C PRO A 106 -5.49 0.30 6.34
N ALA A 107 -5.43 -0.49 5.28
CA ALA A 107 -5.44 -1.95 5.37
C ALA A 107 -4.35 -2.48 6.33
N VAL A 108 -3.16 -1.88 6.32
CA VAL A 108 -2.06 -2.23 7.23
C VAL A 108 -2.41 -1.98 8.71
N CYS A 109 -3.22 -0.97 9.00
CA CYS A 109 -3.68 -0.69 10.36
C CYS A 109 -4.87 -1.56 10.76
N ALA A 110 -5.78 -1.85 9.83
CA ALA A 110 -6.94 -2.71 10.06
C ALA A 110 -6.51 -4.16 10.35
N MET A 111 -5.59 -4.68 9.55
CA MET A 111 -5.10 -6.05 9.72
C MET A 111 -4.23 -6.27 10.96
N PHE A 112 -3.61 -5.22 11.54
CA PHE A 112 -2.71 -5.44 12.68
C PHE A 112 -3.37 -6.28 13.78
N PRO A 113 -2.71 -7.33 14.32
CA PRO A 113 -1.28 -7.66 14.21
C PRO A 113 -0.90 -8.49 12.96
N LEU A 114 -1.86 -8.84 12.11
CA LEU A 114 -1.56 -9.55 10.89
C LEU A 114 -0.89 -8.63 9.86
N GLY A 115 -0.09 -9.23 9.00
CA GLY A 115 0.37 -8.67 7.75
C GLY A 115 0.05 -9.62 6.60
N ARG A 116 0.04 -9.11 5.36
CA ARG A 116 -0.08 -9.94 4.17
C ARG A 116 1.04 -9.63 3.19
N ALA A 117 1.50 -10.67 2.51
CA ALA A 117 2.54 -10.58 1.51
C ALA A 117 2.15 -11.43 0.28
N ILE A 118 2.77 -11.09 -0.85
CA ILE A 118 2.75 -11.92 -2.04
C ILE A 118 4.19 -12.30 -2.31
N ARG A 119 4.41 -13.59 -2.56
CA ARG A 119 5.70 -14.08 -3.03
C ARG A 119 5.65 -14.16 -4.56
N ILE A 120 6.55 -13.44 -5.20
CA ILE A 120 6.77 -13.49 -6.66
C ILE A 120 8.24 -13.85 -6.84
N ASP A 121 8.49 -14.95 -7.54
CA ASP A 121 9.86 -15.35 -7.86
C ASP A 121 10.47 -14.38 -8.90
N LYS A 122 11.78 -14.18 -8.83
CA LYS A 122 12.48 -13.21 -9.69
C LYS A 122 12.25 -13.47 -11.17
N GLU A 123 12.23 -14.74 -11.57
CA GLU A 123 11.99 -15.18 -12.96
C GLU A 123 10.57 -14.81 -13.43
N ASP A 124 9.60 -14.80 -12.53
CA ASP A 124 8.22 -14.46 -12.84
C ASP A 124 7.99 -12.94 -12.88
N ALA A 125 8.74 -12.18 -12.09
CA ALA A 125 8.66 -10.71 -12.07
C ALA A 125 9.07 -10.05 -13.40
N GLU A 126 9.84 -10.76 -14.24
CA GLU A 126 10.29 -10.28 -15.56
C GLU A 126 9.32 -10.61 -16.69
N LYS A 127 8.31 -11.44 -16.43
CA LYS A 127 7.32 -11.83 -17.43
C LYS A 127 6.26 -10.74 -17.65
N ASP A 128 5.78 -10.62 -18.86
CA ASP A 128 4.64 -9.73 -19.19
C ASP A 128 3.32 -10.22 -18.56
N GLU A 129 3.20 -11.52 -18.33
CA GLU A 129 2.10 -12.15 -17.57
C GLU A 129 2.65 -12.80 -16.29
N LEU A 130 2.20 -12.28 -15.15
CA LEU A 130 2.53 -12.86 -13.86
C LEU A 130 1.72 -14.13 -13.60
N PRO A 131 2.32 -15.17 -12.99
CA PRO A 131 1.59 -16.35 -12.58
C PRO A 131 0.51 -15.99 -11.54
N PRO A 132 -0.44 -16.90 -11.25
CA PRO A 132 -1.41 -16.70 -10.18
C PRO A 132 -0.69 -16.39 -8.86
N MET A 133 -0.95 -15.22 -8.30
CA MET A 133 -0.33 -14.75 -7.06
C MET A 133 -1.07 -15.34 -5.86
N LYS A 134 -0.31 -15.90 -4.92
CA LYS A 134 -0.85 -16.40 -3.66
C LYS A 134 -0.58 -15.40 -2.54
N VAL A 135 -1.65 -15.02 -1.85
CA VAL A 135 -1.55 -14.21 -0.64
C VAL A 135 -1.13 -15.09 0.53
N GLU A 136 -0.10 -14.67 1.25
CA GLU A 136 0.35 -15.29 2.48
C GLU A 136 0.17 -14.33 3.65
N TYR A 137 -0.25 -14.83 4.79
CA TYR A 137 -0.45 -14.05 6.01
C TYR A 137 0.66 -14.33 7.00
N ILE A 138 1.07 -13.31 7.72
CA ILE A 138 2.06 -13.38 8.81
C ILE A 138 1.50 -12.71 10.06
N ILE A 139 2.00 -13.09 11.22
CA ILE A 139 1.71 -12.39 12.47
C ILE A 139 2.93 -11.59 12.91
N ASN A 140 2.74 -10.29 13.13
CA ASN A 140 3.79 -9.40 13.63
C ASN A 140 3.87 -9.45 15.17
N PRO A 141 5.02 -9.11 15.77
CA PRO A 141 5.12 -8.94 17.21
C PRO A 141 4.08 -7.94 17.74
N ILE A 142 3.40 -8.31 18.82
CA ILE A 142 2.33 -7.52 19.44
C ILE A 142 2.88 -6.83 20.69
N ASP A 143 2.88 -5.50 20.67
CA ASP A 143 3.33 -4.64 21.78
C ASP A 143 2.24 -3.71 22.31
N CYS A 144 0.99 -3.87 21.84
CA CYS A 144 -0.16 -3.05 22.23
C CYS A 144 -1.43 -3.89 22.36
N GLY A 145 -2.50 -3.29 22.90
CA GLY A 145 -3.73 -4.03 23.21
C GLY A 145 -3.54 -5.01 24.38
N ASP A 146 -4.34 -6.06 24.39
CA ASP A 146 -4.22 -7.18 25.31
C ASP A 146 -4.51 -8.52 24.60
N PHE A 147 -4.51 -9.63 25.34
CA PHE A 147 -4.68 -10.98 24.81
C PHE A 147 -5.99 -11.64 25.28
N SER A 148 -7.02 -10.83 25.57
CA SER A 148 -8.30 -11.31 26.10
C SER A 148 -9.17 -12.03 25.06
N GLU A 149 -8.98 -11.72 23.77
CA GLU A 149 -9.77 -12.29 22.68
C GLU A 149 -8.93 -13.25 21.82
N THR A 150 -9.59 -14.26 21.28
CA THR A 150 -8.99 -15.23 20.34
C THR A 150 -9.71 -15.11 19.01
N HIS A 151 -8.95 -14.98 17.93
CA HIS A 151 -9.45 -14.87 16.57
C HIS A 151 -8.79 -15.90 15.67
N THR A 152 -9.47 -16.33 14.61
CA THR A 152 -8.79 -16.89 13.44
C THR A 152 -8.32 -15.76 12.51
N VAL A 153 -7.38 -16.06 11.61
CA VAL A 153 -6.99 -15.10 10.57
C VAL A 153 -8.21 -14.67 9.75
N ARG A 154 -9.08 -15.64 9.40
CA ARG A 154 -10.32 -15.40 8.67
C ARG A 154 -11.24 -14.41 9.39
N ASP A 155 -11.64 -14.73 10.63
CA ASP A 155 -12.59 -13.91 11.39
C ASP A 155 -12.08 -12.49 11.59
N TRP A 156 -10.76 -12.35 11.80
CA TRP A 156 -10.13 -11.05 11.96
C TRP A 156 -10.22 -10.20 10.69
N LEU A 157 -9.92 -10.77 9.53
CA LEU A 157 -10.01 -10.07 8.25
C LEU A 157 -11.45 -9.70 7.91
N GLU A 158 -12.39 -10.62 8.10
CA GLU A 158 -13.81 -10.41 7.87
C GLU A 158 -14.39 -9.31 8.76
N SER A 159 -13.92 -9.19 10.01
CA SER A 159 -14.36 -8.13 10.93
C SER A 159 -14.04 -6.71 10.45
N PHE A 160 -13.06 -6.56 9.56
CA PHE A 160 -12.69 -5.30 8.91
C PHE A 160 -13.14 -5.20 7.45
N GLY A 161 -13.97 -6.15 6.99
CA GLY A 161 -14.43 -6.19 5.60
C GLY A 161 -13.28 -6.39 4.58
N ILE A 162 -12.21 -7.08 4.99
CA ILE A 162 -11.08 -7.42 4.12
C ILE A 162 -11.32 -8.81 3.54
N PRO A 163 -11.58 -8.95 2.23
CA PRO A 163 -11.82 -10.25 1.61
C PRO A 163 -10.58 -11.14 1.67
N LEU A 164 -10.76 -12.45 1.84
CA LEU A 164 -9.66 -13.42 1.72
C LEU A 164 -9.11 -13.46 0.29
N GLU A 165 -10.02 -13.40 -0.69
CA GLU A 165 -9.70 -13.20 -2.10
C GLU A 165 -9.90 -11.72 -2.44
N ASP A 166 -8.89 -10.91 -2.16
CA ASP A 166 -8.92 -9.45 -2.35
C ASP A 166 -8.44 -9.11 -3.77
N GLU A 167 -9.39 -9.00 -4.69
CA GLU A 167 -9.13 -8.66 -6.10
C GLU A 167 -8.37 -7.33 -6.24
N TYR A 168 -8.72 -6.34 -5.40
CA TYR A 168 -8.01 -5.06 -5.41
C TYR A 168 -6.55 -5.23 -5.02
N PHE A 169 -6.28 -5.96 -3.93
CA PHE A 169 -4.91 -6.17 -3.47
C PHE A 169 -4.07 -6.90 -4.53
N LEU A 170 -4.62 -7.97 -5.13
CA LEU A 170 -3.95 -8.69 -6.20
C LEU A 170 -3.69 -7.80 -7.42
N LYS A 171 -4.68 -7.02 -7.84
CA LYS A 171 -4.53 -6.07 -8.96
C LYS A 171 -3.49 -5.00 -8.65
N TRP A 172 -3.47 -4.46 -7.42
CA TRP A 172 -2.47 -3.47 -6.99
C TRP A 172 -1.05 -4.04 -7.03
N GLN A 173 -0.85 -5.24 -6.49
CA GLN A 173 0.47 -5.90 -6.53
C GLN A 173 0.92 -6.19 -7.96
N LYS A 174 0.00 -6.67 -8.80
CA LYS A 174 0.27 -6.86 -10.23
C LYS A 174 0.66 -5.53 -10.91
N THR A 175 -0.05 -4.47 -10.62
CA THR A 175 0.23 -3.12 -11.15
C THR A 175 1.64 -2.67 -10.78
N ILE A 176 2.03 -2.78 -9.49
CA ILE A 176 3.38 -2.42 -9.02
C ILE A 176 4.44 -3.25 -9.76
N SER A 177 4.25 -4.57 -9.87
CA SER A 177 5.18 -5.47 -10.53
C SER A 177 5.35 -5.18 -12.03
N MET A 178 4.30 -4.67 -12.67
CA MET A 178 4.36 -4.26 -14.08
C MET A 178 4.99 -2.88 -14.27
N LEU A 179 4.70 -1.92 -13.40
CA LEU A 179 5.16 -0.54 -13.55
C LEU A 179 6.64 -0.38 -13.14
N SER A 180 7.05 -0.94 -12.01
CA SER A 180 8.39 -0.74 -11.45
C SER A 180 9.53 -1.07 -12.42
N PRO A 181 9.59 -2.22 -13.08
CA PRO A 181 10.66 -2.51 -14.05
C PRO A 181 10.63 -1.59 -15.28
N ARG A 182 9.43 -1.14 -15.68
CA ARG A 182 9.26 -0.23 -16.82
C ARG A 182 9.79 1.17 -16.50
N ILE A 183 9.52 1.67 -15.31
CA ILE A 183 10.09 2.94 -14.83
C ILE A 183 11.61 2.86 -14.81
N GLN A 184 12.18 1.81 -14.23
CA GLN A 184 13.64 1.62 -14.17
C GLN A 184 14.29 1.52 -15.56
N LYS A 185 13.58 1.02 -16.57
CA LYS A 185 14.03 1.04 -17.97
C LYS A 185 13.98 2.45 -18.54
N LEU A 186 12.92 3.22 -18.24
CA LEU A 186 12.78 4.60 -18.73
C LEU A 186 13.80 5.55 -18.10
N GLU A 187 14.13 5.40 -16.82
CA GLU A 187 15.19 6.18 -16.15
C GLU A 187 16.57 6.09 -16.83
N LYS A 188 16.81 5.02 -17.59
CA LYS A 188 18.05 4.84 -18.38
C LYS A 188 17.98 5.48 -19.76
N LYS A 189 16.80 5.93 -20.21
CA LYS A 189 16.56 6.42 -21.57
C LYS A 189 16.17 7.90 -21.61
N LEU A 190 15.53 8.39 -20.57
CA LEU A 190 14.91 9.70 -20.52
C LEU A 190 15.65 10.62 -19.55
N ASP A 191 15.54 11.92 -19.78
CA ASP A 191 16.04 12.92 -18.86
C ASP A 191 15.14 13.05 -17.60
N ASP A 192 15.68 13.70 -16.56
CA ASP A 192 15.02 13.85 -15.26
C ASP A 192 13.68 14.62 -15.38
N ASN A 193 13.61 15.66 -16.24
CA ASN A 193 12.38 16.47 -16.40
C ASN A 193 11.23 15.64 -16.98
N LEU A 194 11.52 14.79 -17.97
CA LEU A 194 10.50 13.91 -18.56
C LEU A 194 10.11 12.79 -17.59
N MET A 195 11.07 12.25 -16.85
CA MET A 195 10.80 11.29 -15.78
C MET A 195 9.91 11.89 -14.69
N ASP A 196 10.17 13.11 -14.24
CA ASP A 196 9.36 13.80 -13.24
C ASP A 196 7.90 13.98 -13.70
N LYS A 197 7.69 14.31 -14.98
CA LYS A 197 6.35 14.39 -15.58
C LYS A 197 5.64 13.05 -15.58
N ILE A 198 6.32 11.98 -15.99
CA ILE A 198 5.76 10.62 -16.01
C ILE A 198 5.38 10.21 -14.60
N ILE A 199 6.26 10.38 -13.61
CA ILE A 199 6.00 10.04 -12.21
C ILE A 199 4.83 10.86 -11.66
N SER A 200 4.75 12.15 -12.00
CA SER A 200 3.64 13.02 -11.59
C SER A 200 2.30 12.57 -12.15
N VAL A 201 2.25 12.19 -13.43
CA VAL A 201 1.03 11.65 -14.05
C VAL A 201 0.63 10.33 -13.37
N MET A 202 1.57 9.44 -13.13
CA MET A 202 1.30 8.19 -12.43
C MET A 202 0.80 8.42 -11.01
N TYR A 203 1.41 9.34 -10.28
CA TYR A 203 0.98 9.71 -8.94
C TYR A 203 -0.47 10.21 -8.94
N ILE A 204 -0.81 11.13 -9.83
CA ILE A 204 -2.17 11.67 -9.95
C ILE A 204 -3.15 10.53 -10.28
N LYS A 205 -2.86 9.73 -11.29
CA LYS A 205 -3.74 8.64 -11.74
C LYS A 205 -3.93 7.56 -10.70
N LEU A 206 -2.87 7.17 -9.99
CA LEU A 206 -2.94 6.08 -9.02
C LEU A 206 -3.56 6.52 -7.67
N TYR A 207 -3.36 7.77 -7.25
CA TYR A 207 -3.74 8.17 -5.89
C TYR A 207 -4.81 9.27 -5.81
N LEU A 208 -4.95 10.13 -6.82
CA LEU A 208 -5.75 11.36 -6.69
C LEU A 208 -6.96 11.42 -7.62
N ASP A 209 -6.91 10.79 -8.77
CA ASP A 209 -7.92 10.90 -9.84
C ASP A 209 -9.08 9.93 -9.60
N TYR A 210 -9.87 10.20 -8.56
CA TYR A 210 -11.04 9.40 -8.18
C TYR A 210 -12.25 10.27 -7.86
N ASP A 211 -13.42 9.87 -8.38
CA ASP A 211 -14.72 10.36 -7.93
C ASP A 211 -15.16 9.54 -6.70
N LEU A 212 -15.29 10.23 -5.56
CA LEU A 212 -15.69 9.60 -4.29
C LEU A 212 -17.16 9.20 -4.24
N GLY A 213 -17.97 9.59 -5.21
CA GLY A 213 -19.41 9.28 -5.31
C GLY A 213 -19.70 7.95 -6.02
N ILE A 214 -18.70 7.32 -6.64
CA ILE A 214 -18.85 6.05 -7.37
C ILE A 214 -17.85 5.02 -6.90
N ASP A 215 -18.07 3.75 -7.25
CA ASP A 215 -17.22 2.64 -6.82
C ASP A 215 -15.74 2.86 -7.17
N PHE A 216 -14.88 2.60 -6.20
CA PHE A 216 -13.44 2.77 -6.34
C PHE A 216 -12.82 1.81 -7.36
N TYR A 217 -13.16 0.51 -7.29
CA TYR A 217 -12.41 -0.53 -8.00
C TYR A 217 -12.40 -0.37 -9.52
N PRO A 218 -13.54 -0.10 -10.18
CA PRO A 218 -13.53 0.13 -11.63
C PRO A 218 -12.68 1.34 -12.05
N GLN A 219 -12.69 2.43 -11.26
CA GLN A 219 -11.86 3.61 -11.50
C GLN A 219 -10.38 3.27 -11.36
N PHE A 220 -10.02 2.54 -10.28
CA PHE A 220 -8.65 2.10 -10.04
C PHE A 220 -8.12 1.22 -11.19
N VAL A 221 -8.91 0.22 -11.66
CA VAL A 221 -8.51 -0.64 -12.78
C VAL A 221 -8.22 0.20 -14.02
N LYS A 222 -9.11 1.12 -14.38
CA LYS A 222 -8.93 2.04 -15.52
C LYS A 222 -7.65 2.86 -15.40
N ASN A 223 -7.41 3.46 -14.23
CA ASN A 223 -6.25 4.31 -13.99
C ASN A 223 -4.94 3.51 -13.98
N ALA A 224 -4.94 2.33 -13.34
CA ALA A 224 -3.79 1.44 -13.27
C ALA A 224 -3.39 0.90 -14.65
N ASP A 225 -4.38 0.41 -15.42
CA ASP A 225 -4.13 -0.08 -16.78
C ASP A 225 -3.68 1.05 -17.71
N GLY A 226 -4.26 2.24 -17.57
CA GLY A 226 -3.82 3.43 -18.30
C GLY A 226 -2.34 3.80 -18.02
N CYS A 227 -1.89 3.69 -16.77
CA CYS A 227 -0.48 3.89 -16.44
C CYS A 227 0.43 2.83 -17.08
N VAL A 228 0.02 1.55 -17.07
CA VAL A 228 0.79 0.48 -17.72
C VAL A 228 0.91 0.70 -19.22
N GLU A 229 -0.20 1.02 -19.88
CA GLU A 229 -0.20 1.26 -21.34
C GLU A 229 0.62 2.52 -21.70
N MET A 230 0.51 3.59 -20.92
CA MET A 230 1.34 4.79 -21.11
C MET A 230 2.83 4.44 -21.09
N LEU A 231 3.31 3.70 -20.08
CA LEU A 231 4.73 3.33 -20.02
C LEU A 231 5.14 2.38 -21.17
N LYS A 232 4.27 1.47 -21.60
CA LYS A 232 4.54 0.62 -22.76
C LYS A 232 4.70 1.44 -24.04
N MET A 233 3.81 2.41 -24.27
CA MET A 233 3.87 3.29 -25.44
C MET A 233 5.16 4.10 -25.44
N ILE A 234 5.55 4.72 -24.32
CA ILE A 234 6.79 5.51 -24.23
C ILE A 234 8.02 4.61 -24.45
N LEU A 235 8.04 3.39 -23.91
CA LEU A 235 9.15 2.46 -24.11
C LEU A 235 9.29 1.99 -25.58
N ALA A 236 8.20 1.97 -26.32
CA ALA A 236 8.18 1.57 -27.74
C ALA A 236 8.58 2.70 -28.69
N MET A 237 8.65 3.97 -28.21
CA MET A 237 9.09 5.10 -29.06
C MET A 237 10.58 4.98 -29.39
N PRO A 238 10.99 5.28 -30.64
CA PRO A 238 12.40 5.43 -30.99
C PRO A 238 13.07 6.52 -30.13
N ASN A 239 14.35 6.35 -29.83
CA ASN A 239 15.09 7.27 -28.94
C ASN A 239 15.16 8.73 -29.45
N GLU A 240 14.84 8.99 -30.72
CA GLU A 240 14.84 10.34 -31.32
C GLU A 240 13.54 11.13 -31.09
N GLU A 241 12.44 10.47 -30.67
CA GLU A 241 11.13 11.10 -30.42
C GLU A 241 10.81 11.30 -28.93
N ALA A 242 11.71 10.86 -28.06
CA ALA A 242 11.51 10.93 -26.61
C ALA A 242 12.15 12.18 -25.94
N VAL A 243 12.60 13.17 -26.76
CA VAL A 243 13.21 14.44 -26.31
C VAL A 243 12.24 15.60 -26.40
#